data_514d1362216c0e883d42d51de4346559
#
_entry.id   514d1362216c0e883d42d51de4346559
#
_cell.length_a   1.000
_cell.length_b   1.000
_cell.length_c   1.000
_cell.angle_alpha   90.00
_cell.angle_beta   90.00
_cell.angle_gamma   90.00
#
_symmetry.space_group_name_H-M   'P 1'
#
loop_
_entity.id
_entity.type
_entity.pdbx_description
1 polymer ?
#
loop_
_entity_poly.entity_id
_entity_poly.type
_entity_poly.pdbx_seq_one_letter_code
_entity_poly.pdbx_strand_id
1 'polypeptide(L)'
;MKYLAISKTPYYVAYAVFLDKHLIDYGKNYFTQDTPSKRLVELYNVIDNLIQEFRPQFILTHLIDKERTMKKDLERIVEVRTILRLVCENENILYNEFKTSGWEKRITDNKPTVARKLRLINDGYELDIDDIEVANAIILGEGVAWNRLHIGE
;
A
#
# COMPACT_ATOMS: atom_id res chain seq x y z
N MET A 1 17.54 -1.43 -6.08
CA MET A 1 16.82 -0.82 -4.94
C MET A 1 15.50 -1.54 -4.74
N LYS A 2 15.23 -1.96 -3.53
CA LYS A 2 14.00 -2.68 -3.19
C LYS A 2 13.05 -1.78 -2.38
N TYR A 3 11.78 -1.75 -2.75
CA TYR A 3 10.78 -0.98 -2.02
C TYR A 3 9.44 -1.70 -1.98
N LEU A 4 8.63 -1.31 -1.01
CA LEU A 4 7.34 -1.93 -0.71
C LEU A 4 6.24 -0.87 -0.85
N ALA A 5 5.30 -1.10 -1.74
CA ALA A 5 4.11 -0.27 -1.87
C ALA A 5 2.96 -0.91 -1.09
N ILE A 6 2.26 -0.12 -0.28
CA ILE A 6 1.20 -0.61 0.60
C ILE A 6 -0.09 0.16 0.35
N SER A 7 -1.18 -0.57 0.18
CA SER A 7 -2.53 -0.04 0.19
C SER A 7 -3.21 -0.47 1.49
N LYS A 8 -3.64 0.52 2.28
CA LYS A 8 -4.23 0.32 3.61
C LYS A 8 -5.74 0.11 3.50
N THR A 9 -6.26 -0.90 4.19
CA THR A 9 -7.69 -1.07 4.40
C THR A 9 -7.98 -1.26 5.90
N PRO A 10 -9.26 -1.19 6.32
CA PRO A 10 -9.60 -1.46 7.73
C PRO A 10 -9.34 -2.91 8.16
N TYR A 11 -9.26 -3.85 7.21
CA TYR A 11 -9.28 -5.29 7.49
C TYR A 11 -8.05 -6.04 7.00
N TYR A 12 -7.23 -5.41 6.15
CA TYR A 12 -6.01 -6.01 5.63
C TYR A 12 -5.08 -4.95 5.07
N VAL A 13 -3.83 -5.29 4.87
CA VAL A 13 -2.90 -4.52 4.05
C VAL A 13 -2.62 -5.28 2.77
N ALA A 14 -2.78 -4.59 1.64
CA ALA A 14 -2.34 -5.08 0.35
C ALA A 14 -0.95 -4.53 0.08
N TYR A 15 -0.10 -5.33 -0.55
CA TYR A 15 1.28 -4.93 -0.80
C TYR A 15 1.77 -5.36 -2.18
N ALA A 16 2.77 -4.64 -2.66
CA ALA A 16 3.53 -4.97 -3.85
C ALA A 16 5.01 -4.69 -3.59
N VAL A 17 5.86 -5.61 -3.95
CA VAL A 17 7.31 -5.52 -3.74
C VAL A 17 7.99 -5.29 -5.09
N PHE A 18 8.81 -4.26 -5.16
CA PHE A 18 9.57 -3.91 -6.37
C PHE A 18 11.06 -4.01 -6.09
N LEU A 19 11.79 -4.56 -7.05
CA LEU A 19 13.25 -4.60 -7.06
C LEU A 19 13.73 -4.03 -8.39
N ASP A 20 14.46 -2.92 -8.34
CA ASP A 20 15.02 -2.26 -9.52
C ASP A 20 13.99 -2.06 -10.63
N LYS A 21 12.82 -1.51 -10.29
CA LYS A 21 11.67 -1.25 -11.16
C LYS A 21 10.82 -2.46 -11.55
N HIS A 22 11.18 -3.66 -11.10
CA HIS A 22 10.45 -4.88 -11.42
C HIS A 22 9.58 -5.32 -10.25
N LEU A 23 8.33 -5.66 -10.54
CA LEU A 23 7.44 -6.29 -9.56
C LEU A 23 7.93 -7.71 -9.28
N ILE A 24 8.30 -8.01 -8.04
CA ILE A 24 8.82 -9.32 -7.65
C ILE A 24 7.86 -10.13 -6.77
N ASP A 25 6.95 -9.46 -6.05
CA ASP A 25 5.95 -10.12 -5.23
C ASP A 25 4.78 -9.19 -4.95
N TYR A 26 3.63 -9.75 -4.59
CA TYR A 26 2.44 -9.00 -4.20
C TYR A 26 1.51 -9.89 -3.38
N GLY A 27 0.59 -9.29 -2.65
CA GLY A 27 -0.38 -10.03 -1.87
C GLY A 27 -1.13 -9.17 -0.88
N LYS A 28 -1.75 -9.82 0.09
CA LYS A 28 -2.47 -9.17 1.18
C LYS A 28 -2.41 -10.00 2.45
N ASN A 29 -2.41 -9.31 3.60
CA ASN A 29 -2.42 -9.94 4.92
C ASN A 29 -3.59 -9.38 5.73
N TYR A 30 -4.49 -10.26 6.15
CA TYR A 30 -5.68 -9.90 6.91
C TYR A 30 -5.40 -9.69 8.38
N PHE A 31 -6.20 -8.81 9.00
CA PHE A 31 -6.26 -8.61 10.44
C PHE A 31 -7.44 -9.39 10.99
N THR A 32 -7.23 -10.17 12.03
CA THR A 32 -8.25 -11.08 12.58
C THR A 32 -8.73 -10.69 13.97
N GLN A 33 -7.97 -9.83 14.67
CA GLN A 33 -8.27 -9.46 16.05
C GLN A 33 -9.27 -8.28 16.13
N ASP A 34 -10.26 -8.39 17.01
CA ASP A 34 -11.32 -7.38 17.17
C ASP A 34 -11.10 -6.42 18.33
N THR A 35 -10.43 -6.87 19.41
CA THR A 35 -10.17 -5.97 20.54
C THR A 35 -9.06 -4.98 20.20
N PRO A 36 -9.21 -3.70 20.59
CA PRO A 36 -8.26 -2.66 20.18
C PRO A 36 -6.79 -2.98 20.47
N SER A 37 -6.47 -3.41 21.67
CA SER A 37 -5.08 -3.70 22.05
C SER A 37 -4.50 -4.88 21.27
N LYS A 38 -5.27 -5.96 21.11
CA LYS A 38 -4.83 -7.14 20.34
C LYS A 38 -4.69 -6.81 18.87
N ARG A 39 -5.58 -5.97 18.33
CA ARG A 39 -5.50 -5.52 16.94
C ARG A 39 -4.22 -4.72 16.68
N LEU A 40 -3.84 -3.81 17.58
CA LEU A 40 -2.60 -3.05 17.42
C LEU A 40 -1.36 -3.93 17.43
N VAL A 41 -1.31 -4.93 18.31
CA VAL A 41 -0.21 -5.90 18.32
C VAL A 41 -0.16 -6.71 17.03
N GLU A 42 -1.32 -7.17 16.54
CA GLU A 42 -1.40 -7.88 15.27
C GLU A 42 -0.93 -7.01 14.10
N LEU A 43 -1.38 -5.76 14.02
CA LEU A 43 -0.95 -4.81 13.00
C LEU A 43 0.56 -4.64 13.01
N TYR A 44 1.14 -4.44 14.17
CA TYR A 44 2.58 -4.30 14.33
C TYR A 44 3.30 -5.54 13.78
N ASN A 45 2.86 -6.72 14.18
CA ASN A 45 3.48 -7.98 13.76
C ASN A 45 3.34 -8.23 12.26
N VAL A 46 2.18 -7.96 11.67
CA VAL A 46 1.95 -8.12 10.23
C VAL A 46 2.90 -7.21 9.44
N ILE A 47 3.00 -5.95 9.82
CA ILE A 47 3.85 -4.98 9.13
C ILE A 47 5.33 -5.29 9.36
N ASP A 48 5.71 -5.59 10.57
CA ASP A 48 7.09 -5.96 10.88
C ASP A 48 7.53 -7.22 10.12
N ASN A 49 6.66 -8.22 10.04
CA ASN A 49 6.94 -9.45 9.27
C ASN A 49 7.16 -9.16 7.79
N LEU A 50 6.37 -8.27 7.17
CA LEU A 50 6.57 -7.85 5.78
C LEU A 50 7.93 -7.16 5.61
N ILE A 51 8.30 -6.30 6.53
CA ILE A 51 9.58 -5.59 6.50
C ILE A 51 10.74 -6.56 6.69
N GLN A 52 10.64 -7.50 7.63
CA GLN A 52 11.68 -8.49 7.85
C GLN A 52 11.83 -9.45 6.68
N GLU A 53 10.73 -9.85 6.05
CA GLU A 53 10.75 -10.74 4.89
C GLU A 53 11.40 -10.08 3.68
N PHE A 54 10.97 -8.88 3.33
CA PHE A 54 11.39 -8.22 2.09
C PHE A 54 12.55 -7.25 2.25
N ARG A 55 12.82 -6.75 3.44
CA ARG A 55 13.91 -5.81 3.72
C ARG A 55 13.93 -4.61 2.76
N PRO A 56 12.82 -3.85 2.63
CA PRO A 56 12.78 -2.73 1.71
C PRO A 56 13.61 -1.55 2.21
N GLN A 57 14.12 -0.75 1.29
CA GLN A 57 14.80 0.50 1.62
C GLN A 57 13.81 1.61 1.97
N PHE A 58 12.62 1.58 1.37
CA PHE A 58 11.56 2.51 1.69
C PHE A 58 10.19 1.90 1.46
N ILE A 59 9.19 2.49 2.10
CA ILE A 59 7.78 2.12 1.96
C ILE A 59 7.02 3.28 1.34
N LEU A 60 6.15 2.93 0.38
CA LEU A 60 5.23 3.86 -0.27
C LEU A 60 3.81 3.52 0.16
N THR A 61 3.00 4.54 0.40
CA THR A 61 1.57 4.37 0.60
C THR A 61 0.84 5.64 0.15
N HIS A 62 -0.47 5.61 0.12
CA HIS A 62 -1.28 6.78 -0.19
C HIS A 62 -2.24 7.09 0.95
N LEU A 63 -2.63 8.35 1.08
CA LEU A 63 -3.65 8.77 2.03
C LEU A 63 -5.02 8.26 1.59
N ILE A 64 -5.88 7.99 2.55
CA ILE A 64 -7.26 7.58 2.31
C ILE A 64 -8.15 8.83 2.24
N ASP A 65 -9.17 8.79 1.38
CA ASP A 65 -10.17 9.83 1.28
C ASP A 65 -11.07 9.81 2.53
N LYS A 66 -10.85 10.78 3.41
CA LYS A 66 -11.58 10.88 4.68
C LYS A 66 -13.05 11.17 4.49
N GLU A 67 -13.43 11.89 3.43
CA GLU A 67 -14.82 12.29 3.19
C GLU A 67 -15.70 11.11 2.73
N ARG A 68 -15.08 10.11 2.07
CA ARG A 68 -15.78 8.94 1.54
C ARG A 68 -15.66 7.71 2.42
N THR A 69 -14.99 7.82 3.56
CA THR A 69 -14.73 6.68 4.45
C THR A 69 -15.60 6.78 5.69
N MET A 70 -16.28 5.69 6.04
CA MET A 70 -17.08 5.61 7.27
C MET A 70 -16.16 5.81 8.49
N LYS A 71 -16.69 6.42 9.55
CA LYS A 71 -15.93 6.74 10.77
C LYS A 71 -15.20 5.53 11.36
N LYS A 72 -15.89 4.38 11.48
CA LYS A 72 -15.29 3.14 12.01
C LYS A 72 -14.11 2.67 11.17
N ASP A 73 -14.27 2.69 9.85
CA ASP A 73 -13.22 2.27 8.91
C ASP A 73 -12.07 3.26 8.93
N LEU A 74 -12.35 4.56 9.03
CA LEU A 74 -11.34 5.59 9.12
C LEU A 74 -10.46 5.41 10.37
N GLU A 75 -11.07 5.11 11.53
CA GLU A 75 -10.32 4.85 12.77
C GLU A 75 -9.35 3.67 12.60
N ARG A 76 -9.82 2.58 11.99
CA ARG A 76 -8.98 1.40 11.72
C ARG A 76 -7.83 1.71 10.74
N ILE A 77 -8.11 2.49 9.71
CA ILE A 77 -7.07 2.91 8.73
C ILE A 77 -6.03 3.81 9.40
N VAL A 78 -6.46 4.71 10.29
CA VAL A 78 -5.55 5.57 11.06
C VAL A 78 -4.63 4.72 11.95
N GLU A 79 -5.15 3.66 12.56
CA GLU A 79 -4.33 2.72 13.33
C GLU A 79 -3.27 2.06 12.44
N VAL A 80 -3.65 1.57 11.27
CA VAL A 80 -2.72 0.96 10.30
C VAL A 80 -1.63 1.96 9.91
N ARG A 81 -2.01 3.19 9.58
CA ARG A 81 -1.08 4.27 9.24
C ARG A 81 -0.10 4.56 10.37
N THR A 82 -0.61 4.64 11.59
CA THR A 82 0.20 4.92 12.78
C THR A 82 1.23 3.82 13.01
N ILE A 83 0.82 2.57 12.94
CA ILE A 83 1.71 1.42 13.10
C ILE A 83 2.75 1.34 11.97
N LEU A 84 2.35 1.58 10.72
CA LEU A 84 3.29 1.66 9.59
C LEU A 84 4.40 2.66 9.85
N ARG A 85 4.05 3.85 10.30
CA ARG A 85 5.02 4.91 10.61
C ARG A 85 5.93 4.52 11.77
N LEU A 86 5.37 3.91 12.81
CA LEU A 86 6.13 3.46 13.97
C LEU A 86 7.16 2.38 13.60
N VAL A 87 6.73 1.36 12.86
CA VAL A 87 7.62 0.27 12.43
C VAL A 87 8.73 0.80 11.52
N CYS A 88 8.39 1.68 10.58
CA CYS A 88 9.38 2.31 9.69
C CYS A 88 10.42 3.10 10.48
N GLU A 89 9.99 3.87 11.47
CA GLU A 89 10.91 4.62 12.33
C GLU A 89 11.84 3.69 13.11
N ASN A 90 11.29 2.62 13.71
CA ASN A 90 12.07 1.66 14.48
C ASN A 90 13.10 0.91 13.62
N GLU A 91 12.78 0.64 12.37
CA GLU A 91 13.64 -0.12 11.44
C GLU A 91 14.51 0.77 10.53
N ASN A 92 14.48 2.09 10.72
CA ASN A 92 15.19 3.06 9.89
C ASN A 92 14.85 2.96 8.41
N ILE A 93 13.56 2.76 8.11
CA ILE A 93 13.03 2.69 6.75
C ILE A 93 12.32 4.00 6.43
N LEU A 94 12.58 4.56 5.26
CA LEU A 94 11.90 5.76 4.80
C LEU A 94 10.42 5.44 4.55
N TYR A 95 9.56 6.27 5.13
CA TYR A 95 8.12 6.21 4.91
C TYR A 95 7.69 7.37 4.02
N ASN A 96 7.02 7.07 2.90
CA ASN A 96 6.53 8.08 1.99
C ASN A 96 5.04 7.89 1.69
N GLU A 97 4.26 8.96 1.87
CA GLU A 97 2.82 8.92 1.76
C GLU A 97 2.34 9.92 0.72
N PHE A 98 1.69 9.45 -0.33
CA PHE A 98 1.15 10.29 -1.39
C PHE A 98 -0.29 10.70 -1.08
N LYS A 99 -0.64 11.94 -1.43
CA LYS A 99 -2.01 12.43 -1.25
C LYS A 99 -2.97 11.70 -2.19
N THR A 100 -4.17 11.42 -1.68
CA THR A 100 -5.19 10.65 -2.42
C THR A 100 -5.59 11.34 -3.72
N SER A 101 -5.77 12.65 -3.69
CA SER A 101 -6.17 13.38 -4.87
C SER A 101 -5.00 13.55 -5.83
N GLY A 102 -5.04 12.84 -6.92
CA GLY A 102 -4.13 13.07 -8.03
C GLY A 102 -3.03 12.04 -8.25
N TRP A 103 -2.69 11.17 -7.27
CA TRP A 103 -1.65 10.18 -7.51
C TRP A 103 -2.00 9.21 -8.64
N GLU A 104 -3.27 8.80 -8.70
CA GLU A 104 -3.75 7.90 -9.76
C GLU A 104 -3.70 8.56 -11.14
N LYS A 105 -4.05 9.84 -11.22
CA LYS A 105 -4.02 10.59 -12.48
C LYS A 105 -2.63 10.72 -13.08
N ARG A 106 -1.61 10.78 -12.23
CA ARG A 106 -0.21 10.85 -12.68
C ARG A 106 0.25 9.57 -13.36
N ILE A 107 -0.38 8.44 -13.03
CA ILE A 107 0.01 7.13 -13.56
C ILE A 107 -0.90 6.70 -14.71
N THR A 108 -2.20 6.98 -14.63
CA THR A 108 -3.21 6.41 -15.53
C THR A 108 -3.91 7.44 -16.43
N ASP A 109 -3.45 8.68 -16.46
CA ASP A 109 -3.95 9.82 -17.24
C ASP A 109 -5.35 10.32 -16.86
N ASN A 110 -6.25 9.47 -16.39
CA ASN A 110 -7.59 9.81 -15.90
C ASN A 110 -7.84 9.08 -14.59
N LYS A 111 -8.84 9.53 -13.80
CA LYS A 111 -9.24 8.79 -12.60
C LYS A 111 -9.89 7.46 -13.03
N PRO A 112 -9.18 6.34 -12.96
CA PRO A 112 -9.67 5.08 -13.52
C PRO A 112 -10.69 4.43 -12.61
N THR A 113 -11.63 3.69 -13.23
CA THR A 113 -12.57 2.83 -12.50
C THR A 113 -11.83 1.61 -11.93
N VAL A 114 -12.46 0.92 -10.97
CA VAL A 114 -11.94 -0.34 -10.41
C VAL A 114 -11.68 -1.36 -11.52
N ALA A 115 -12.64 -1.57 -12.43
CA ALA A 115 -12.49 -2.51 -13.53
C ALA A 115 -11.31 -2.18 -14.44
N ARG A 116 -11.08 -0.90 -14.72
CA ARG A 116 -9.97 -0.45 -15.57
C ARG A 116 -8.62 -0.65 -14.90
N LYS A 117 -8.52 -0.39 -13.58
CA LYS A 117 -7.28 -0.63 -12.83
C LYS A 117 -6.90 -2.11 -12.82
N LEU A 118 -7.86 -2.99 -12.55
CA LEU A 118 -7.65 -4.43 -12.57
C LEU A 118 -7.21 -4.90 -13.95
N ARG A 119 -7.86 -4.42 -15.00
CA ARG A 119 -7.48 -4.75 -16.40
C ARG A 119 -6.06 -4.28 -16.72
N LEU A 120 -5.73 -3.06 -16.35
CA LEU A 120 -4.41 -2.47 -16.61
C LEU A 120 -3.29 -3.35 -16.01
N ILE A 121 -3.46 -3.75 -14.75
CA ILE A 121 -2.46 -4.55 -14.04
C ILE A 121 -2.44 -6.00 -14.56
N ASN A 122 -3.60 -6.62 -14.74
CA ASN A 122 -3.68 -8.00 -15.20
C ASN A 122 -3.13 -8.17 -16.62
N ASP A 123 -3.46 -7.26 -17.52
CA ASP A 123 -2.94 -7.29 -18.90
C ASP A 123 -1.44 -6.95 -18.94
N GLY A 124 -1.01 -5.96 -18.18
CA GLY A 124 0.39 -5.50 -18.17
C GLY A 124 1.37 -6.49 -17.59
N TYR A 125 0.96 -7.27 -16.57
CA TYR A 125 1.82 -8.24 -15.88
C TYR A 125 1.42 -9.69 -16.12
N GLU A 126 0.41 -9.95 -16.94
CA GLU A 126 -0.13 -11.30 -17.19
C GLU A 126 -0.57 -11.97 -15.88
N LEU A 127 -1.31 -11.25 -15.05
CA LEU A 127 -1.81 -11.70 -13.75
C LEU A 127 -3.32 -11.89 -13.77
N ASP A 128 -3.84 -12.48 -12.70
CA ASP A 128 -5.27 -12.71 -12.47
C ASP A 128 -5.66 -12.18 -11.09
N ILE A 129 -5.47 -10.86 -10.88
CA ILE A 129 -5.77 -10.19 -9.63
C ILE A 129 -7.24 -9.74 -9.64
N ASP A 130 -7.99 -10.07 -8.59
CA ASP A 130 -9.37 -9.66 -8.39
C ASP A 130 -9.54 -8.62 -7.28
N ASP A 131 -8.52 -8.38 -6.47
CA ASP A 131 -8.54 -7.42 -5.37
C ASP A 131 -8.02 -6.07 -5.81
N ILE A 132 -8.90 -5.03 -5.70
CA ILE A 132 -8.54 -3.67 -6.11
C ILE A 132 -7.40 -3.07 -5.29
N GLU A 133 -7.27 -3.42 -4.02
CA GLU A 133 -6.24 -2.85 -3.17
C GLU A 133 -4.86 -3.43 -3.51
N VAL A 134 -4.79 -4.68 -3.92
CA VAL A 134 -3.56 -5.27 -4.46
C VAL A 134 -3.17 -4.56 -5.76
N ALA A 135 -4.14 -4.32 -6.65
CA ALA A 135 -3.90 -3.55 -7.87
C ALA A 135 -3.44 -2.12 -7.57
N ASN A 136 -4.04 -1.45 -6.58
CA ASN A 136 -3.61 -0.11 -6.15
C ASN A 136 -2.16 -0.11 -5.64
N ALA A 137 -1.76 -1.10 -4.87
CA ALA A 137 -0.38 -1.22 -4.40
C ALA A 137 0.60 -1.37 -5.57
N ILE A 138 0.27 -2.20 -6.57
CA ILE A 138 1.08 -2.37 -7.76
C ILE A 138 1.17 -1.06 -8.57
N ILE A 139 0.05 -0.40 -8.79
CA ILE A 139 0.00 0.88 -9.53
C ILE A 139 0.86 1.94 -8.83
N LEU A 140 0.76 2.02 -7.51
CA LEU A 140 1.54 2.98 -6.72
C LEU A 140 3.05 2.72 -6.86
N GLY A 141 3.47 1.47 -6.72
CA GLY A 141 4.87 1.08 -6.88
C GLY A 141 5.39 1.31 -8.30
N GLU A 142 4.56 1.03 -9.31
CA GLU A 142 4.88 1.27 -10.70
C GLU A 142 5.06 2.77 -11.01
N GLY A 143 4.24 3.62 -10.37
CA GLY A 143 4.37 5.06 -10.50
C GLY A 143 5.74 5.58 -10.12
N VAL A 144 6.34 5.05 -9.06
CA VAL A 144 7.70 5.38 -8.64
C VAL A 144 8.73 4.74 -9.59
N ALA A 145 8.52 3.49 -9.97
CA ALA A 145 9.43 2.79 -10.89
C ALA A 145 9.65 3.53 -12.21
N TRP A 146 8.59 4.16 -12.73
CA TRP A 146 8.61 4.89 -14.00
C TRP A 146 8.70 6.41 -13.85
N ASN A 147 9.10 6.91 -12.68
CA ASN A 147 9.26 8.34 -12.38
C ASN A 147 7.99 9.19 -12.56
N ARG A 148 6.83 8.58 -12.44
CA ARG A 148 5.54 9.29 -12.47
C ARG A 148 5.11 9.79 -11.10
N LEU A 149 5.64 9.18 -10.05
CA LEU A 149 5.54 9.63 -8.66
C LEU A 149 6.94 9.80 -8.10
N HIS A 150 7.17 10.85 -7.33
CA HIS A 150 8.48 11.14 -6.75
C HIS A 150 8.45 11.03 -5.23
N ILE A 151 9.46 10.35 -4.68
CA ILE A 151 9.62 10.22 -3.23
C ILE A 151 9.85 11.60 -2.63
N GLY A 152 9.10 11.92 -1.56
CA GLY A 152 9.18 13.22 -0.89
C GLY A 152 8.11 14.23 -1.31
N GLU A 153 7.24 13.89 -2.25
CA GLU A 153 6.11 14.75 -2.64
C GLU A 153 4.98 14.81 -1.61
#